data_8ea9bb21c87d5bdc3489d83ed34bc09c
#
_entry.id   8ea9bb21c87d5bdc3489d83ed34bc09c
#
_cell.length_a   1.000
_cell.length_b   1.000
_cell.length_c   1.000
_cell.angle_alpha   90.00
_cell.angle_beta   90.00
_cell.angle_gamma   90.00
#
_symmetry.space_group_name_H-M   'P 1'
#
loop_
_entity.id
_entity.type
_entity.pdbx_description
1 polymer ?
#
loop_
_entity_poly.entity_id
_entity_poly.type
_entity_poly.pdbx_seq_one_letter_code
_entity_poly.pdbx_strand_id
1 'polypeptide(L)'
;MITKEYDLYKKKSDKIKALFKFSEKSVPHFWGLKGIDLKVYAGEAVGLIGINGSGKSTLSNILAGIIPQTTGQMRIDGETSIIAIGAGLKPQLTGKENIRLKCLMSGFTNEQIDDMMEDIKAFADLGDFIDQPVKNYSSGMRSRLGFAIAVHNNPDVLIIDEALSVGDDTFYQKCVERILKFKSEGKTIFFVSHSLSQIEKLCDKVAWIHYGELREYGETKEVVEHYNDFIKWFRKQSAADKKKYQEDYKVKQVEFNEEELKKIAMERNHDEAALKGPAIGKMSILTKLLLVAMLLSMMLFGYLHLSGRAFSSILAKADETSQVTTSEKTLLQESTLGIDDHEKLSS
;
A
#
# COMPACT_ATOMS: atom_id res chain seq x y z
N MET A 1 13.64 -10.16 6.86
CA MET A 1 12.35 -10.87 7.08
C MET A 1 11.22 -9.86 7.13
N ILE A 2 10.12 -10.05 6.35
CA ILE A 2 8.97 -9.13 6.32
C ILE A 2 7.66 -9.84 6.63
N THR A 3 6.71 -9.11 7.24
CA THR A 3 5.34 -9.60 7.47
C THR A 3 4.31 -8.63 6.90
N LYS A 4 3.09 -9.13 6.70
CA LYS A 4 1.94 -8.30 6.39
C LYS A 4 0.69 -8.78 7.08
N GLU A 5 0.16 -7.96 7.94
CA GLU A 5 -1.10 -8.14 8.64
C GLU A 5 -2.18 -7.26 8.02
N TYR A 6 -3.40 -7.78 7.96
CA TYR A 6 -4.59 -7.07 7.50
C TYR A 6 -5.68 -7.14 8.55
N ASP A 7 -6.28 -6.01 8.85
CA ASP A 7 -7.46 -5.93 9.70
C ASP A 7 -8.72 -6.30 8.92
N LEU A 8 -9.50 -7.24 9.43
CA LEU A 8 -10.73 -7.71 8.81
C LEU A 8 -11.96 -6.96 9.38
N TYR A 9 -12.14 -5.70 8.97
CA TYR A 9 -13.33 -4.92 9.35
C TYR A 9 -14.59 -5.42 8.63
N LYS A 10 -15.61 -5.82 9.38
CA LYS A 10 -16.91 -6.26 8.80
C LYS A 10 -17.74 -5.10 8.25
N LYS A 11 -17.63 -3.90 8.79
CA LYS A 11 -18.36 -2.69 8.38
C LYS A 11 -17.44 -1.47 8.31
N LYS A 12 -17.79 -0.50 7.44
CA LYS A 12 -17.08 0.79 7.36
C LYS A 12 -17.09 1.54 8.69
N SER A 13 -18.20 1.42 9.47
CA SER A 13 -18.31 1.98 10.81
C SER A 13 -17.28 1.44 11.81
N ASP A 14 -16.82 0.18 11.62
CA ASP A 14 -15.86 -0.43 12.54
C ASP A 14 -14.46 0.18 12.35
N LYS A 15 -14.13 0.60 11.13
CA LYS A 15 -12.92 1.40 10.86
C LYS A 15 -12.91 2.73 11.59
N ILE A 16 -14.07 3.43 11.60
CA ILE A 16 -14.20 4.72 12.28
C ILE A 16 -14.12 4.56 13.79
N LYS A 17 -14.76 3.53 14.35
CA LYS A 17 -14.69 3.22 15.78
C LYS A 17 -13.27 2.85 16.23
N ALA A 18 -12.53 2.11 15.42
CA ALA A 18 -11.13 1.76 15.69
C ALA A 18 -10.22 3.00 15.76
N LEU A 19 -10.49 4.06 14.97
CA LEU A 19 -9.77 5.33 15.04
C LEU A 19 -9.89 6.01 16.41
N PHE A 20 -11.02 5.84 17.09
CA PHE A 20 -11.29 6.47 18.38
C PHE A 20 -10.98 5.57 19.59
N LYS A 21 -10.43 4.35 19.40
CA LYS A 21 -10.09 3.39 20.47
C LYS A 21 -11.22 3.10 21.51
N PHE A 22 -12.49 3.33 21.14
CA PHE A 22 -13.63 3.14 22.04
C PHE A 22 -14.16 1.70 22.12
N SER A 23 -13.49 0.73 21.49
CA SER A 23 -13.89 -0.68 21.56
C SER A 23 -12.67 -1.56 21.74
N GLU A 24 -12.55 -2.20 22.89
CA GLU A 24 -11.58 -3.26 23.19
C GLU A 24 -11.86 -4.59 22.47
N LYS A 25 -12.86 -4.65 21.59
CA LYS A 25 -13.08 -5.83 20.77
C LYS A 25 -11.96 -5.90 19.75
N SER A 26 -11.05 -6.85 19.93
CA SER A 26 -10.00 -7.15 18.98
C SER A 26 -10.61 -7.32 17.58
N VAL A 27 -10.21 -6.45 16.66
CA VAL A 27 -10.60 -6.60 15.25
C VAL A 27 -9.96 -7.90 14.78
N PRO A 28 -10.72 -8.81 14.15
CA PRO A 28 -10.10 -10.00 13.58
C PRO A 28 -9.02 -9.57 12.58
N HIS A 29 -7.85 -10.15 12.71
CA HIS A 29 -6.71 -9.88 11.83
C HIS A 29 -6.35 -11.15 11.04
N PHE A 30 -5.62 -10.95 9.97
CA PHE A 30 -5.18 -11.99 9.07
C PHE A 30 -3.78 -11.67 8.57
N TRP A 31 -2.88 -12.62 8.72
CA TRP A 31 -1.49 -12.47 8.27
C TRP A 31 -1.34 -12.96 6.83
N GLY A 32 -1.29 -12.01 5.91
CA GLY A 32 -1.06 -12.29 4.49
C GLY A 32 0.36 -12.75 4.20
N LEU A 33 1.35 -12.26 5.00
CA LEU A 33 2.74 -12.74 4.99
C LEU A 33 3.22 -12.94 6.43
N LYS A 34 3.89 -14.07 6.69
CA LYS A 34 4.32 -14.55 8.01
C LYS A 34 5.85 -14.72 8.09
N GLY A 35 6.60 -13.67 7.78
CA GLY A 35 8.06 -13.71 7.87
C GLY A 35 8.76 -14.19 6.60
N ILE A 36 8.49 -13.53 5.47
CA ILE A 36 9.20 -13.78 4.22
C ILE A 36 10.63 -13.21 4.33
N ASP A 37 11.59 -14.06 4.06
CA ASP A 37 13.00 -13.71 3.98
C ASP A 37 13.55 -14.10 2.61
N LEU A 38 13.88 -13.10 1.79
CA LEU A 38 14.26 -13.30 0.41
C LEU A 38 15.42 -12.37 0.05
N LYS A 39 16.46 -12.94 -0.55
CA LYS A 39 17.58 -12.20 -1.08
C LYS A 39 17.69 -12.44 -2.57
N VAL A 40 17.54 -11.36 -3.34
CA VAL A 40 17.62 -11.39 -4.81
C VAL A 40 18.74 -10.46 -5.23
N TYR A 41 19.55 -10.92 -6.19
CA TYR A 41 20.65 -10.14 -6.72
C TYR A 41 20.25 -9.40 -8.00
N ALA A 42 20.99 -8.34 -8.31
CA ALA A 42 20.78 -7.60 -9.55
C ALA A 42 20.91 -8.51 -10.78
N GLY A 43 19.99 -8.36 -11.73
CA GLY A 43 19.94 -9.17 -12.94
C GLY A 43 19.25 -10.53 -12.80
N GLU A 44 18.85 -10.95 -11.58
CA GLU A 44 18.10 -12.20 -11.39
C GLU A 44 16.62 -12.02 -11.77
N ALA A 45 16.07 -13.02 -12.45
CA ALA A 45 14.63 -13.16 -12.66
C ALA A 45 14.08 -14.20 -11.68
N VAL A 46 13.18 -13.78 -10.78
CA VAL A 46 12.59 -14.62 -9.73
C VAL A 46 11.11 -14.85 -9.97
N GLY A 47 10.74 -16.12 -10.14
CA GLY A 47 9.34 -16.53 -10.23
C GLY A 47 8.67 -16.60 -8.86
N LEU A 48 7.48 -16.02 -8.72
CA LEU A 48 6.65 -16.16 -7.52
C LEU A 48 5.53 -17.16 -7.81
N ILE A 49 5.58 -18.34 -7.21
CA ILE A 49 4.57 -19.40 -7.38
C ILE A 49 3.85 -19.70 -6.08
N GLY A 50 2.69 -20.33 -6.18
CA GLY A 50 1.86 -20.74 -5.04
C GLY A 50 0.38 -20.72 -5.40
N ILE A 51 -0.43 -21.38 -4.59
CA ILE A 51 -1.88 -21.43 -4.76
C ILE A 51 -2.54 -20.05 -4.59
N ASN A 52 -3.81 -19.93 -5.01
CA ASN A 52 -4.57 -18.70 -4.81
C ASN A 52 -4.69 -18.36 -3.31
N GLY A 53 -4.46 -17.10 -2.95
CA GLY A 53 -4.47 -16.64 -1.56
C GLY A 53 -3.19 -17.01 -0.78
N SER A 54 -2.13 -17.49 -1.42
CA SER A 54 -0.86 -17.80 -0.74
C SER A 54 -0.07 -16.58 -0.27
N GLY A 55 -0.36 -15.37 -0.80
CA GLY A 55 0.35 -14.14 -0.47
C GLY A 55 1.20 -13.54 -1.60
N LYS A 56 1.21 -14.14 -2.82
CA LYS A 56 1.99 -13.64 -3.97
C LYS A 56 1.72 -12.16 -4.27
N SER A 57 0.45 -11.80 -4.49
CA SER A 57 0.08 -10.40 -4.81
C SER A 57 0.33 -9.46 -3.63
N THR A 58 0.25 -9.94 -2.37
CA THR A 58 0.66 -9.15 -1.21
C THR A 58 2.16 -8.86 -1.26
N LEU A 59 2.99 -9.86 -1.55
CA LEU A 59 4.43 -9.69 -1.70
C LEU A 59 4.76 -8.76 -2.87
N SER A 60 4.14 -8.96 -4.03
CA SER A 60 4.32 -8.09 -5.21
C SER A 60 3.97 -6.63 -4.92
N ASN A 61 2.86 -6.37 -4.21
CA ASN A 61 2.47 -5.01 -3.84
C ASN A 61 3.42 -4.37 -2.83
N ILE A 62 4.02 -5.15 -1.93
CA ILE A 62 5.04 -4.65 -1.00
C ILE A 62 6.33 -4.33 -1.77
N LEU A 63 6.79 -5.23 -2.66
CA LEU A 63 7.96 -5.01 -3.51
C LEU A 63 7.79 -3.77 -4.41
N ALA A 64 6.57 -3.54 -4.90
CA ALA A 64 6.23 -2.35 -5.70
C ALA A 64 6.06 -1.06 -4.87
N GLY A 65 6.18 -1.12 -3.55
CA GLY A 65 5.94 0.04 -2.67
C GLY A 65 4.49 0.51 -2.60
N ILE A 66 3.52 -0.26 -3.13
CA ILE A 66 2.08 0.08 -3.13
C ILE A 66 1.49 -0.01 -1.72
N ILE A 67 1.90 -1.04 -0.96
CA ILE A 67 1.51 -1.21 0.43
C ILE A 67 2.75 -1.41 1.30
N PRO A 68 2.80 -0.82 2.51
CA PRO A 68 3.90 -1.08 3.43
C PRO A 68 3.78 -2.47 4.07
N GLN A 69 4.91 -3.08 4.41
CA GLN A 69 4.96 -4.23 5.30
C GLN A 69 4.51 -3.83 6.72
N THR A 70 4.04 -4.81 7.51
CA THR A 70 3.67 -4.58 8.92
C THR A 70 4.91 -4.55 9.80
N THR A 71 5.77 -5.54 9.66
CA THR A 71 7.07 -5.59 10.36
C THR A 71 8.18 -6.01 9.41
N GLY A 72 9.40 -5.82 9.85
CA GLY A 72 10.59 -6.19 9.10
C GLY A 72 11.14 -5.06 8.25
N GLN A 73 12.27 -5.34 7.62
CA GLN A 73 12.97 -4.40 6.75
C GLN A 73 13.06 -4.96 5.34
N MET A 74 12.88 -4.09 4.38
CA MET A 74 13.05 -4.35 2.97
C MET A 74 13.99 -3.27 2.39
N ARG A 75 14.95 -3.71 1.62
CA ARG A 75 15.81 -2.84 0.86
C ARG A 75 15.72 -3.22 -0.60
N ILE A 76 15.43 -2.25 -1.44
CA ILE A 76 15.45 -2.37 -2.89
C ILE A 76 16.37 -1.26 -3.41
N ASP A 77 17.35 -1.64 -4.19
CA ASP A 77 18.27 -0.71 -4.82
C ASP A 77 17.73 -0.40 -6.23
N GLY A 78 17.33 0.85 -6.46
CA GLY A 78 16.76 1.33 -7.72
C GLY A 78 15.25 1.52 -7.74
N GLU A 79 14.72 1.89 -8.91
CA GLU A 79 13.31 2.16 -9.13
C GLU A 79 12.53 0.89 -9.45
N THR A 80 11.34 0.76 -8.85
CA THR A 80 10.45 -0.38 -9.08
C THR A 80 9.27 0.00 -9.95
N SER A 81 8.91 -0.88 -10.89
CA SER A 81 7.68 -0.77 -11.67
C SER A 81 6.88 -2.07 -11.62
N ILE A 82 5.57 -1.96 -11.45
CA ILE A 82 4.67 -3.12 -11.50
C ILE A 82 3.81 -3.09 -12.74
N ILE A 83 3.78 -4.20 -13.45
CA ILE A 83 2.87 -4.48 -14.54
C ILE A 83 1.78 -5.41 -14.01
N ALA A 84 0.62 -4.85 -13.67
CA ALA A 84 -0.58 -5.60 -13.38
C ALA A 84 -1.65 -5.28 -14.43
N ILE A 85 -2.51 -6.27 -14.76
CA ILE A 85 -3.52 -6.12 -15.80
C ILE A 85 -4.39 -4.89 -15.56
N GLY A 86 -4.24 -3.86 -16.42
CA GLY A 86 -5.03 -2.64 -16.38
C GLY A 86 -4.87 -1.76 -15.13
N ALA A 87 -3.90 -2.05 -14.26
CA ALA A 87 -3.71 -1.33 -13.03
C ALA A 87 -3.32 0.13 -13.27
N GLY A 88 -4.15 1.03 -12.72
CA GLY A 88 -3.89 2.46 -12.70
C GLY A 88 -4.12 3.20 -14.01
N LEU A 89 -4.68 2.58 -15.04
CA LEU A 89 -5.19 3.31 -16.21
C LEU A 89 -6.47 4.05 -15.83
N LYS A 90 -6.61 5.29 -16.31
CA LYS A 90 -7.81 6.11 -16.11
C LYS A 90 -8.80 5.84 -17.23
N PRO A 91 -9.99 5.25 -16.93
CA PRO A 91 -10.94 4.81 -17.96
C PRO A 91 -11.46 5.92 -18.86
N GLN A 92 -11.54 7.16 -18.35
CA GLN A 92 -12.06 8.32 -19.07
C GLN A 92 -11.04 8.94 -20.03
N LEU A 93 -9.76 8.71 -19.81
CA LEU A 93 -8.68 9.20 -20.66
C LEU A 93 -8.44 8.26 -21.84
N THR A 94 -7.95 8.81 -22.94
CA THR A 94 -7.48 8.04 -24.11
C THR A 94 -6.23 7.23 -23.76
N GLY A 95 -5.84 6.31 -24.63
CA GLY A 95 -4.58 5.58 -24.50
C GLY A 95 -3.38 6.52 -24.44
N LYS A 96 -3.32 7.48 -25.35
CA LYS A 96 -2.27 8.51 -25.43
C LYS A 96 -2.19 9.36 -24.16
N GLU A 97 -3.33 9.81 -23.63
CA GLU A 97 -3.39 10.57 -22.38
C GLU A 97 -2.97 9.71 -21.18
N ASN A 98 -3.30 8.42 -21.14
CA ASN A 98 -2.85 7.50 -20.13
C ASN A 98 -1.31 7.27 -20.18
N ILE A 99 -0.73 7.17 -21.38
CA ILE A 99 0.73 7.12 -21.55
C ILE A 99 1.35 8.35 -20.89
N ARG A 100 0.93 9.55 -21.30
CA ARG A 100 1.44 10.82 -20.76
C ARG A 100 1.29 10.90 -19.25
N LEU A 101 0.09 10.62 -18.72
CA LEU A 101 -0.18 10.65 -17.29
C LEU A 101 0.75 9.70 -16.50
N LYS A 102 0.92 8.47 -16.99
CA LYS A 102 1.74 7.46 -16.31
C LYS A 102 3.23 7.83 -16.34
N CYS A 103 3.74 8.29 -17.46
CA CYS A 103 5.13 8.74 -17.58
C CYS A 103 5.40 9.96 -16.69
N LEU A 104 4.48 10.94 -16.63
CA LEU A 104 4.58 12.07 -15.69
C LEU A 104 4.60 11.60 -14.22
N MET A 105 3.77 10.62 -13.87
CA MET A 105 3.76 10.02 -12.51
C MET A 105 5.06 9.28 -12.18
N SER A 106 5.79 8.80 -13.19
CA SER A 106 7.13 8.20 -13.06
C SER A 106 8.26 9.24 -13.10
N GLY A 107 7.95 10.54 -13.14
CA GLY A 107 8.94 11.62 -13.05
C GLY A 107 9.54 12.07 -14.39
N PHE A 108 9.06 11.57 -15.53
CA PHE A 108 9.53 12.02 -16.85
C PHE A 108 9.05 13.43 -17.19
N THR A 109 9.89 14.20 -17.89
CA THR A 109 9.50 15.51 -18.45
C THR A 109 8.61 15.33 -19.68
N ASN A 110 7.89 16.41 -20.08
CA ASN A 110 7.07 16.35 -21.29
C ASN A 110 7.90 16.06 -22.56
N GLU A 111 9.10 16.59 -22.67
CA GLU A 111 10.03 16.33 -23.77
C GLU A 111 10.41 14.86 -23.86
N GLN A 112 10.82 14.27 -22.73
CA GLN A 112 11.14 12.83 -22.66
C GLN A 112 9.91 11.96 -23.04
N ILE A 113 8.72 12.38 -22.62
CA ILE A 113 7.48 11.65 -22.94
C ILE A 113 7.17 11.75 -24.44
N ASP A 114 7.35 12.92 -25.05
CA ASP A 114 7.12 13.11 -26.48
C ASP A 114 8.11 12.27 -27.31
N ASP A 115 9.37 12.15 -26.89
CA ASP A 115 10.37 11.28 -27.50
C ASP A 115 10.01 9.79 -27.43
N MET A 116 9.45 9.33 -26.30
CA MET A 116 9.07 7.92 -26.09
C MET A 116 7.68 7.57 -26.64
N MET A 117 6.84 8.56 -26.93
CA MET A 117 5.42 8.35 -27.21
C MET A 117 5.17 7.38 -28.37
N GLU A 118 5.87 7.58 -29.47
CA GLU A 118 5.68 6.75 -30.68
C GLU A 118 6.17 5.31 -30.46
N ASP A 119 7.26 5.10 -29.71
CA ASP A 119 7.76 3.77 -29.37
C ASP A 119 6.77 3.02 -28.46
N ILE A 120 6.20 3.71 -27.47
CA ILE A 120 5.18 3.12 -26.58
C ILE A 120 3.93 2.74 -27.38
N LYS A 121 3.47 3.60 -28.31
CA LYS A 121 2.32 3.34 -29.17
C LYS A 121 2.56 2.14 -30.10
N ALA A 122 3.73 2.11 -30.74
CA ALA A 122 4.14 1.02 -31.63
C ALA A 122 4.24 -0.32 -30.89
N PHE A 123 4.78 -0.30 -29.64
CA PHE A 123 4.85 -1.50 -28.82
C PHE A 123 3.44 -1.99 -28.42
N ALA A 124 2.57 -1.07 -27.96
CA ALA A 124 1.20 -1.41 -27.53
C ALA A 124 0.34 -1.95 -28.68
N ASP A 125 0.62 -1.51 -29.93
CA ASP A 125 -0.02 -2.00 -31.16
C ASP A 125 -1.54 -1.98 -31.07
N LEU A 126 -2.11 -0.80 -30.77
CA LEU A 126 -3.55 -0.58 -30.56
C LEU A 126 -4.24 0.10 -31.75
N GLY A 127 -3.47 0.49 -32.79
CA GLY A 127 -3.98 1.24 -33.93
C GLY A 127 -4.75 2.50 -33.49
N ASP A 128 -5.84 2.79 -34.16
CA ASP A 128 -6.68 3.99 -33.90
C ASP A 128 -7.33 4.00 -32.50
N PHE A 129 -7.36 2.87 -31.81
CA PHE A 129 -7.86 2.83 -30.44
C PHE A 129 -7.01 3.64 -29.46
N ILE A 130 -5.76 3.96 -29.81
CA ILE A 130 -4.89 4.75 -28.95
C ILE A 130 -5.48 6.14 -28.60
N ASP A 131 -6.28 6.69 -29.51
CA ASP A 131 -6.97 7.97 -29.35
C ASP A 131 -8.40 7.83 -28.77
N GLN A 132 -8.83 6.60 -28.45
CA GLN A 132 -10.10 6.33 -27.79
C GLN A 132 -9.97 6.20 -26.27
N PRO A 133 -11.03 6.56 -25.51
CA PRO A 133 -11.04 6.36 -24.06
C PRO A 133 -10.85 4.89 -23.67
N VAL A 134 -10.00 4.65 -22.65
CA VAL A 134 -9.65 3.30 -22.19
C VAL A 134 -10.85 2.50 -21.66
N LYS A 135 -11.95 3.15 -21.27
CA LYS A 135 -13.21 2.47 -20.94
C LYS A 135 -13.74 1.59 -22.06
N ASN A 136 -13.43 1.93 -23.32
CA ASN A 136 -13.85 1.20 -24.52
C ASN A 136 -12.90 0.04 -24.88
N TYR A 137 -11.78 -0.12 -24.16
CA TYR A 137 -10.78 -1.15 -24.42
C TYR A 137 -11.22 -2.51 -23.90
N SER A 138 -10.89 -3.57 -24.64
CA SER A 138 -10.91 -4.93 -24.13
C SER A 138 -9.90 -5.11 -22.98
N SER A 139 -10.00 -6.21 -22.24
CA SER A 139 -8.98 -6.54 -21.22
C SER A 139 -7.59 -6.68 -21.83
N GLY A 140 -7.49 -7.32 -23.01
CA GLY A 140 -6.25 -7.46 -23.76
C GLY A 140 -5.64 -6.11 -24.14
N MET A 141 -6.42 -5.18 -24.68
CA MET A 141 -5.95 -3.84 -25.05
C MET A 141 -5.44 -3.05 -23.83
N ARG A 142 -6.14 -3.15 -22.68
CA ARG A 142 -5.66 -2.53 -21.43
C ARG A 142 -4.35 -3.12 -20.96
N SER A 143 -4.18 -4.43 -21.06
CA SER A 143 -2.93 -5.10 -20.71
C SER A 143 -1.79 -4.71 -21.64
N ARG A 144 -2.03 -4.66 -22.95
CA ARG A 144 -1.05 -4.21 -23.95
C ARG A 144 -0.56 -2.79 -23.64
N LEU A 145 -1.49 -1.85 -23.41
CA LEU A 145 -1.15 -0.47 -23.07
C LEU A 145 -0.37 -0.40 -21.75
N GLY A 146 -0.84 -1.07 -20.70
CA GLY A 146 -0.19 -1.08 -19.39
C GLY A 146 1.23 -1.65 -19.44
N PHE A 147 1.41 -2.75 -20.16
CA PHE A 147 2.73 -3.37 -20.36
C PHE A 147 3.66 -2.44 -21.15
N ALA A 148 3.18 -1.88 -22.27
CA ALA A 148 3.96 -0.95 -23.12
C ALA A 148 4.49 0.24 -22.29
N ILE A 149 3.65 0.87 -21.48
CA ILE A 149 4.07 1.99 -20.62
C ILE A 149 5.12 1.54 -19.61
N ALA A 150 4.89 0.43 -18.92
CA ALA A 150 5.77 -0.01 -17.84
C ALA A 150 7.17 -0.40 -18.32
N VAL A 151 7.27 -1.03 -19.51
CA VAL A 151 8.59 -1.43 -20.07
C VAL A 151 9.36 -0.27 -20.68
N HIS A 152 8.71 0.84 -21.03
CA HIS A 152 9.41 2.02 -21.53
C HIS A 152 9.88 2.94 -20.39
N ASN A 153 9.37 2.77 -19.18
CA ASN A 153 9.88 3.48 -17.99
C ASN A 153 11.27 3.00 -17.55
N ASN A 154 11.77 1.92 -18.13
CA ASN A 154 13.09 1.34 -17.90
C ASN A 154 13.48 1.19 -16.39
N PRO A 155 12.65 0.57 -15.57
CA PRO A 155 12.89 0.42 -14.13
C PRO A 155 14.09 -0.49 -13.85
N ASP A 156 14.67 -0.40 -12.62
CA ASP A 156 15.72 -1.31 -12.16
C ASP A 156 15.15 -2.65 -11.70
N VAL A 157 13.92 -2.61 -11.15
CA VAL A 157 13.19 -3.80 -10.70
C VAL A 157 11.82 -3.82 -11.36
N LEU A 158 11.56 -4.84 -12.17
CA LEU A 158 10.30 -5.04 -12.87
C LEU A 158 9.49 -6.14 -12.20
N ILE A 159 8.26 -5.83 -11.79
CA ILE A 159 7.32 -6.80 -11.21
C ILE A 159 6.22 -7.05 -12.22
N ILE A 160 6.06 -8.29 -12.67
CA ILE A 160 5.07 -8.70 -13.67
C ILE A 160 4.04 -9.59 -12.95
N ASP A 161 2.82 -9.07 -12.74
CA ASP A 161 1.76 -9.80 -12.04
C ASP A 161 0.67 -10.24 -13.03
N GLU A 162 0.75 -11.51 -13.46
CA GLU A 162 -0.18 -12.19 -14.38
C GLU A 162 -0.40 -11.49 -15.73
N ALA A 163 0.35 -10.43 -16.03
CA ALA A 163 0.13 -9.57 -17.19
C ALA A 163 0.40 -10.25 -18.53
N LEU A 164 1.15 -11.35 -18.56
CA LEU A 164 1.44 -12.10 -19.79
C LEU A 164 0.37 -13.15 -20.14
N SER A 165 -0.66 -13.30 -19.32
CA SER A 165 -1.77 -14.25 -19.58
C SER A 165 -2.81 -13.66 -20.55
N VAL A 166 -2.64 -12.41 -21.02
CA VAL A 166 -3.64 -11.67 -21.80
C VAL A 166 -2.98 -11.10 -23.05
N GLY A 167 -3.50 -11.46 -24.20
CA GLY A 167 -3.04 -11.02 -25.52
C GLY A 167 -3.02 -12.20 -26.50
N ASP A 168 -2.63 -11.90 -27.74
CA ASP A 168 -2.33 -12.93 -28.72
C ASP A 168 -0.86 -13.41 -28.59
N ASP A 169 -0.55 -14.50 -29.27
CA ASP A 169 0.79 -15.10 -29.24
C ASP A 169 1.86 -14.12 -29.76
N THR A 170 1.53 -13.22 -30.68
CA THR A 170 2.47 -12.24 -31.24
C THR A 170 2.87 -11.22 -30.19
N PHE A 171 1.91 -10.66 -29.46
CA PHE A 171 2.18 -9.73 -28.35
C PHE A 171 2.93 -10.41 -27.22
N TYR A 172 2.57 -11.66 -26.88
CA TYR A 172 3.28 -12.46 -25.90
C TYR A 172 4.77 -12.59 -26.23
N GLN A 173 5.11 -12.89 -27.49
CA GLN A 173 6.52 -12.99 -27.90
C GLN A 173 7.24 -11.65 -27.78
N LYS A 174 6.65 -10.52 -28.18
CA LYS A 174 7.21 -9.17 -27.97
C LYS A 174 7.48 -8.91 -26.49
N CYS A 175 6.57 -9.30 -25.59
CA CYS A 175 6.77 -9.17 -24.15
C CYS A 175 7.93 -10.01 -23.64
N VAL A 176 8.01 -11.29 -24.07
CA VAL A 176 9.10 -12.20 -23.70
C VAL A 176 10.46 -11.65 -24.15
N GLU A 177 10.57 -11.18 -25.39
CA GLU A 177 11.80 -10.57 -25.92
C GLU A 177 12.22 -9.34 -25.11
N ARG A 178 11.25 -8.49 -24.74
CA ARG A 178 11.52 -7.31 -23.91
C ARG A 178 11.98 -7.69 -22.50
N ILE A 179 11.38 -8.71 -21.89
CA ILE A 179 11.78 -9.24 -20.58
C ILE A 179 13.20 -9.80 -20.62
N LEU A 180 13.53 -10.60 -21.65
CA LEU A 180 14.86 -11.13 -21.82
C LEU A 180 15.91 -10.03 -22.07
N LYS A 181 15.52 -8.96 -22.79
CA LYS A 181 16.37 -7.78 -22.96
C LYS A 181 16.64 -7.10 -21.61
N PHE A 182 15.63 -6.85 -20.78
CA PHE A 182 15.80 -6.31 -19.43
C PHE A 182 16.77 -7.16 -18.60
N LYS A 183 16.60 -8.47 -18.64
CA LYS A 183 17.49 -9.40 -17.95
C LYS A 183 18.93 -9.26 -18.43
N SER A 184 19.15 -9.18 -19.75
CA SER A 184 20.50 -8.99 -20.32
C SER A 184 21.13 -7.63 -19.99
N GLU A 185 20.30 -6.62 -19.68
CA GLU A 185 20.72 -5.29 -19.20
C GLU A 185 20.98 -5.26 -17.68
N GLY A 186 20.88 -6.40 -16.99
CA GLY A 186 21.13 -6.53 -15.56
C GLY A 186 19.97 -6.05 -14.67
N LYS A 187 18.77 -5.87 -15.23
CA LYS A 187 17.56 -5.52 -14.48
C LYS A 187 17.01 -6.72 -13.72
N THR A 188 16.51 -6.48 -12.52
CA THR A 188 15.89 -7.54 -11.67
C THR A 188 14.42 -7.71 -12.02
N ILE A 189 13.94 -8.95 -12.09
CA ILE A 189 12.57 -9.25 -12.50
C ILE A 189 11.90 -10.14 -11.47
N PHE A 190 10.72 -9.73 -10.98
CA PHE A 190 9.80 -10.61 -10.25
C PHE A 190 8.65 -10.98 -11.16
N PHE A 191 8.46 -12.27 -11.38
CA PHE A 191 7.47 -12.77 -12.32
C PHE A 191 6.44 -13.65 -11.60
N VAL A 192 5.18 -13.16 -11.52
CA VAL A 192 4.06 -13.91 -10.96
C VAL A 192 3.27 -14.52 -12.09
N SER A 193 3.20 -15.83 -12.14
CA SER A 193 2.39 -16.54 -13.13
C SER A 193 1.81 -17.84 -12.57
N HIS A 194 0.64 -18.21 -13.07
CA HIS A 194 0.05 -19.52 -12.86
C HIS A 194 0.57 -20.58 -13.86
N SER A 195 1.27 -20.13 -14.90
CA SER A 195 1.88 -21.01 -15.90
C SER A 195 3.32 -21.36 -15.51
N LEU A 196 3.53 -22.58 -15.06
CA LEU A 196 4.87 -23.04 -14.68
C LEU A 196 5.83 -23.07 -15.87
N SER A 197 5.34 -23.31 -17.10
CA SER A 197 6.15 -23.25 -18.30
C SER A 197 6.69 -21.84 -18.60
N GLN A 198 5.94 -20.79 -18.27
CA GLN A 198 6.44 -19.40 -18.35
C GLN A 198 7.51 -19.14 -17.30
N ILE A 199 7.29 -19.63 -16.06
CA ILE A 199 8.27 -19.53 -14.96
C ILE A 199 9.58 -20.21 -15.36
N GLU A 200 9.52 -21.46 -15.86
CA GLU A 200 10.70 -22.22 -16.28
C GLU A 200 11.46 -21.55 -17.43
N LYS A 201 10.76 -20.87 -18.34
CA LYS A 201 11.35 -20.18 -19.48
C LYS A 201 12.06 -18.86 -19.11
N LEU A 202 11.50 -18.11 -18.15
CA LEU A 202 11.88 -16.73 -17.89
C LEU A 202 12.70 -16.52 -16.61
N CYS A 203 12.51 -17.39 -15.61
CA CYS A 203 13.09 -17.19 -14.29
C CYS A 203 14.35 -18.05 -14.06
N ASP A 204 15.29 -17.48 -13.30
CA ASP A 204 16.47 -18.20 -12.82
C ASP A 204 16.16 -18.96 -11.54
N LYS A 205 15.44 -18.29 -10.63
CA LYS A 205 15.04 -18.82 -9.33
C LYS A 205 13.54 -18.69 -9.13
N VAL A 206 13.03 -19.47 -8.19
CA VAL A 206 11.62 -19.47 -7.82
C VAL A 206 11.46 -19.37 -6.32
N ALA A 207 10.55 -18.51 -5.89
CA ALA A 207 10.06 -18.42 -4.53
C ALA A 207 8.65 -19.02 -4.45
N TRP A 208 8.54 -20.16 -3.78
CA TRP A 208 7.25 -20.81 -3.54
C TRP A 208 6.61 -20.27 -2.27
N ILE A 209 5.57 -19.45 -2.43
CA ILE A 209 4.79 -18.88 -1.33
C ILE A 209 3.60 -19.78 -1.01
N HIS A 210 3.44 -20.11 0.27
CA HIS A 210 2.40 -21.01 0.74
C HIS A 210 1.74 -20.47 2.01
N TYR A 211 0.52 -19.96 1.91
CA TYR A 211 -0.24 -19.35 3.01
C TYR A 211 0.56 -18.33 3.83
N GLY A 212 1.23 -17.43 3.14
CA GLY A 212 1.99 -16.35 3.75
C GLY A 212 3.43 -16.69 4.16
N GLU A 213 3.86 -17.92 3.96
CA GLU A 213 5.23 -18.38 4.24
C GLU A 213 6.02 -18.61 2.96
N LEU A 214 7.32 -18.38 3.00
CA LEU A 214 8.26 -18.83 1.98
C LEU A 214 8.57 -20.31 2.26
N ARG A 215 7.95 -21.20 1.49
CA ARG A 215 8.12 -22.63 1.65
C ARG A 215 9.45 -23.12 1.08
N GLU A 216 9.84 -22.52 -0.06
CA GLU A 216 11.09 -22.87 -0.73
C GLU A 216 11.55 -21.71 -1.61
N TYR A 217 12.86 -21.52 -1.73
CA TYR A 217 13.51 -20.58 -2.64
C TYR A 217 14.79 -21.19 -3.19
N GLY A 218 14.89 -21.32 -4.48
CA GLY A 218 16.02 -21.96 -5.13
C GLY A 218 15.95 -21.89 -6.66
N GLU A 219 16.73 -22.73 -7.30
CA GLU A 219 16.79 -22.88 -8.75
C GLU A 219 15.42 -23.27 -9.33
N THR A 220 15.08 -22.67 -10.47
CA THR A 220 13.72 -22.81 -11.05
C THR A 220 13.30 -24.25 -11.25
N LYS A 221 14.15 -25.10 -11.80
CA LYS A 221 13.81 -26.50 -12.10
C LYS A 221 13.45 -27.29 -10.84
N GLU A 222 14.28 -27.16 -9.80
CA GLU A 222 14.13 -27.87 -8.54
C GLU A 222 12.82 -27.46 -7.82
N VAL A 223 12.62 -26.16 -7.62
CA VAL A 223 11.45 -25.67 -6.89
C VAL A 223 10.14 -25.94 -7.67
N VAL A 224 10.17 -25.84 -8.99
CA VAL A 224 9.00 -26.16 -9.84
C VAL A 224 8.67 -27.66 -9.78
N GLU A 225 9.65 -28.54 -9.74
CA GLU A 225 9.44 -29.98 -9.58
C GLU A 225 8.75 -30.28 -8.24
N HIS A 226 9.28 -29.75 -7.11
CA HIS A 226 8.68 -29.93 -5.78
C HIS A 226 7.27 -29.33 -5.70
N TYR A 227 7.04 -28.18 -6.33
CA TYR A 227 5.72 -27.59 -6.41
C TYR A 227 4.74 -28.44 -7.23
N ASN A 228 5.18 -28.99 -8.36
CA ASN A 228 4.39 -29.88 -9.18
C ASN A 228 3.97 -31.14 -8.40
N ASP A 229 4.87 -31.70 -7.62
CA ASP A 229 4.58 -32.88 -6.80
C ASP A 229 3.58 -32.56 -5.68
N PHE A 230 3.73 -31.38 -5.06
CA PHE A 230 2.69 -30.89 -4.13
C PHE A 230 1.34 -30.75 -4.83
N ILE A 231 1.26 -30.16 -6.03
CA ILE A 231 0.00 -29.98 -6.77
C ILE A 231 -0.60 -31.35 -7.16
N LYS A 232 0.22 -32.31 -7.59
CA LYS A 232 -0.24 -33.68 -7.88
C LYS A 232 -0.82 -34.34 -6.63
N TRP A 233 -0.12 -34.25 -5.50
CA TRP A 233 -0.58 -34.75 -4.21
C TRP A 233 -1.90 -34.08 -3.80
N PHE A 234 -1.97 -32.76 -3.86
CA PHE A 234 -3.15 -31.98 -3.46
C PHE A 234 -4.37 -32.31 -4.36
N ARG A 235 -4.17 -32.52 -5.67
CA ARG A 235 -5.24 -32.89 -6.61
C ARG A 235 -5.84 -34.25 -6.28
N LYS A 236 -5.06 -35.18 -5.78
CA LYS A 236 -5.52 -36.56 -5.40
C LYS A 236 -6.33 -36.57 -4.11
N GLN A 237 -6.30 -35.54 -3.29
CA GLN A 237 -7.07 -35.46 -2.04
C GLN A 237 -8.58 -35.36 -2.33
N SER A 238 -9.40 -35.90 -1.40
CA SER A 238 -10.86 -35.74 -1.46
C SER A 238 -11.25 -34.26 -1.32
N ALA A 239 -12.48 -33.91 -1.73
CA ALA A 239 -12.99 -32.54 -1.55
C ALA A 239 -13.00 -32.10 -0.07
N ALA A 240 -13.30 -33.05 0.84
CA ALA A 240 -13.29 -32.80 2.28
C ALA A 240 -11.88 -32.52 2.81
N ASP A 241 -10.89 -33.34 2.40
CA ASP A 241 -9.49 -33.16 2.83
C ASP A 241 -8.89 -31.88 2.27
N LYS A 242 -9.18 -31.54 1.01
CA LYS A 242 -8.78 -30.23 0.43
C LYS A 242 -9.32 -29.08 1.24
N LYS A 243 -10.60 -29.12 1.59
CA LYS A 243 -11.25 -28.08 2.37
C LYS A 243 -10.64 -27.98 3.76
N LYS A 244 -10.47 -29.11 4.44
CA LYS A 244 -9.82 -29.18 5.75
C LYS A 244 -8.40 -28.59 5.71
N TYR A 245 -7.59 -29.02 4.74
CA TYR A 245 -6.23 -28.51 4.55
C TYR A 245 -6.22 -26.97 4.39
N GLN A 246 -7.13 -26.43 3.57
CA GLN A 246 -7.22 -24.98 3.36
C GLN A 246 -7.70 -24.23 4.61
N GLU A 247 -8.64 -24.80 5.36
CA GLU A 247 -9.14 -24.24 6.61
C GLU A 247 -8.06 -24.23 7.69
N ASP A 248 -7.32 -25.34 7.86
CA ASP A 248 -6.21 -25.43 8.82
C ASP A 248 -5.15 -24.37 8.58
N TYR A 249 -4.77 -24.11 7.32
CA TYR A 249 -3.81 -23.05 7.00
C TYR A 249 -4.38 -21.64 7.19
N LYS A 250 -5.67 -21.43 6.90
CA LYS A 250 -6.32 -20.14 7.17
C LYS A 250 -6.41 -19.86 8.66
N VAL A 251 -6.70 -20.85 9.48
CA VAL A 251 -6.68 -20.73 10.94
C VAL A 251 -5.27 -20.32 11.42
N LYS A 252 -4.22 -20.99 10.94
CA LYS A 252 -2.83 -20.59 11.23
C LYS A 252 -2.48 -19.16 10.82
N GLN A 253 -3.11 -18.64 9.75
CA GLN A 253 -2.89 -17.23 9.34
C GLN A 253 -3.62 -16.23 10.25
N VAL A 254 -4.71 -16.64 10.92
CA VAL A 254 -5.45 -15.80 11.87
C VAL A 254 -4.84 -15.90 13.28
N GLU A 255 -4.40 -17.09 13.69
CA GLU A 255 -3.81 -17.35 15.02
C GLU A 255 -2.36 -16.93 15.14
N PHE A 256 -1.67 -16.70 14.00
CA PHE A 256 -0.27 -16.23 14.00
C PHE A 256 -0.15 -14.92 14.78
N ASN A 257 0.89 -14.83 15.60
CA ASN A 257 1.09 -13.72 16.53
C ASN A 257 2.57 -13.29 16.61
N GLU A 258 2.82 -12.21 17.35
CA GLU A 258 4.16 -11.66 17.51
C GLU A 258 5.14 -12.64 18.22
N GLU A 259 4.64 -13.54 19.07
CA GLU A 259 5.49 -14.52 19.76
C GLU A 259 6.02 -15.57 18.78
N GLU A 260 5.15 -16.08 17.90
CA GLU A 260 5.55 -16.98 16.81
C GLU A 260 6.52 -16.28 15.85
N LEU A 261 6.28 -15.01 15.55
CA LEU A 261 7.17 -14.22 14.71
C LEU A 261 8.58 -14.09 15.34
N LYS A 262 8.66 -13.81 16.63
CA LYS A 262 9.93 -13.74 17.36
C LYS A 262 10.66 -15.09 17.34
N LYS A 263 9.93 -16.18 17.52
CA LYS A 263 10.50 -17.52 17.46
C LYS A 263 11.10 -17.83 16.09
N ILE A 264 10.38 -17.55 15.00
CA ILE A 264 10.87 -17.71 13.63
C ILE A 264 12.10 -16.81 13.37
N ALA A 265 12.10 -15.57 13.90
CA ALA A 265 13.24 -14.68 13.76
C ALA A 265 14.48 -15.22 14.46
N MET A 266 14.34 -15.71 15.68
CA MET A 266 15.45 -16.33 16.43
C MET A 266 15.99 -17.58 15.72
N GLU A 267 15.13 -18.45 15.20
CA GLU A 267 15.53 -19.64 14.45
C GLU A 267 16.32 -19.30 13.16
N ARG A 268 16.07 -18.12 12.58
CA ARG A 268 16.74 -17.63 11.37
C ARG A 268 17.88 -16.65 11.66
N ASN A 269 18.33 -16.53 12.92
CA ASN A 269 19.38 -15.61 13.34
C ASN A 269 19.12 -14.12 13.00
N HIS A 270 17.87 -13.69 13.06
CA HIS A 270 17.52 -12.28 12.91
C HIS A 270 17.43 -11.59 14.27
N ASP A 271 17.99 -10.38 14.38
CA ASP A 271 17.86 -9.54 15.55
C ASP A 271 16.42 -9.04 15.76
N GLU A 272 16.00 -8.78 16.99
CA GLU A 272 14.70 -8.16 17.30
C GLU A 272 14.50 -6.81 16.57
N ALA A 273 15.58 -6.10 16.25
CA ALA A 273 15.53 -4.88 15.44
C ALA A 273 14.98 -5.12 14.03
N ALA A 274 15.17 -6.33 13.47
CA ALA A 274 14.63 -6.72 12.18
C ALA A 274 13.09 -6.88 12.18
N LEU A 275 12.47 -6.99 13.35
CA LEU A 275 11.02 -7.11 13.52
C LEU A 275 10.30 -5.76 13.62
N LYS A 276 11.04 -4.65 13.74
CA LYS A 276 10.44 -3.32 13.79
C LYS A 276 9.82 -3.01 12.43
N GLY A 277 8.56 -2.58 12.46
CA GLY A 277 7.87 -2.10 11.26
C GLY A 277 8.52 -0.84 10.70
N PRO A 278 8.17 -0.43 9.47
CA PRO A 278 8.59 0.85 8.93
C PRO A 278 8.21 1.93 9.93
N ALA A 279 9.12 2.87 10.17
CA ALA A 279 8.86 4.01 11.04
C ALA A 279 7.77 4.89 10.41
N ILE A 280 6.52 4.48 10.55
CA ILE A 280 5.38 5.34 10.28
C ILE A 280 5.44 6.39 11.37
N GLY A 281 5.85 7.60 11.01
CA GLY A 281 5.98 8.72 11.93
C GLY A 281 4.68 8.86 12.71
N LYS A 282 4.69 8.48 13.99
CA LYS A 282 3.53 8.71 14.86
C LYS A 282 3.28 10.21 14.86
N MET A 283 2.08 10.60 14.46
CA MET A 283 1.68 12.01 14.49
C MET A 283 2.01 12.59 15.86
N SER A 284 2.77 13.68 15.88
CA SER A 284 3.18 14.35 17.11
C SER A 284 1.94 14.75 17.92
N ILE A 285 2.04 14.79 19.24
CA ILE A 285 0.95 15.23 20.12
C ILE A 285 0.50 16.65 19.71
N LEU A 286 1.44 17.49 19.33
CA LEU A 286 1.18 18.85 18.84
C LEU A 286 0.32 18.85 17.58
N THR A 287 0.62 17.97 16.61
CA THR A 287 -0.17 17.84 15.37
C THR A 287 -1.59 17.32 15.65
N LYS A 288 -1.74 16.39 16.61
CA LYS A 288 -3.06 15.91 17.05
C LYS A 288 -3.88 17.02 17.70
N LEU A 289 -3.26 17.81 18.59
CA LEU A 289 -3.91 18.97 19.22
C LEU A 289 -4.32 20.03 18.20
N LEU A 290 -3.45 20.30 17.23
CA LEU A 290 -3.74 21.23 16.13
C LEU A 290 -4.92 20.78 15.27
N LEU A 291 -5.01 19.48 14.94
CA LEU A 291 -6.14 18.90 14.21
C LEU A 291 -7.44 18.99 15.02
N VAL A 292 -7.40 18.70 16.32
CA VAL A 292 -8.57 18.82 17.19
C VAL A 292 -9.02 20.27 17.30
N ALA A 293 -8.10 21.22 17.48
CA ALA A 293 -8.40 22.66 17.51
C ALA A 293 -9.01 23.12 16.18
N MET A 294 -8.48 22.67 15.04
CA MET A 294 -9.03 22.97 13.72
C MET A 294 -10.44 22.40 13.53
N LEU A 295 -10.70 21.17 13.98
CA LEU A 295 -12.03 20.57 13.95
C LEU A 295 -13.02 21.32 14.83
N LEU A 296 -12.61 21.72 16.03
CA LEU A 296 -13.47 22.49 16.95
C LEU A 296 -13.75 23.90 16.38
N SER A 297 -12.76 24.57 15.78
CA SER A 297 -12.95 25.86 15.10
C SER A 297 -13.91 25.74 13.91
N MET A 298 -13.81 24.67 13.14
CA MET A 298 -14.70 24.42 12.01
C MET A 298 -16.15 24.13 12.46
N MET A 299 -16.32 23.36 13.56
CA MET A 299 -17.63 23.13 14.16
C MET A 299 -18.23 24.42 14.73
N LEU A 300 -17.42 25.25 15.40
CA LEU A 300 -17.85 26.54 15.94
C LEU A 300 -18.27 27.48 14.81
N PHE A 301 -17.47 27.58 13.75
CA PHE A 301 -17.78 28.40 12.57
C PHE A 301 -19.07 27.92 11.88
N GLY A 302 -19.24 26.60 11.71
CA GLY A 302 -20.46 26.00 11.17
C GLY A 302 -21.70 26.28 12.03
N TYR A 303 -21.57 26.20 13.37
CA TYR A 303 -22.63 26.53 14.31
C TYR A 303 -23.03 28.01 14.24
N LEU A 304 -22.06 28.93 14.18
CA LEU A 304 -22.25 30.35 14.04
C LEU A 304 -22.96 30.72 12.73
N HIS A 305 -22.52 30.11 11.63
CA HIS A 305 -23.14 30.31 10.32
C HIS A 305 -24.60 29.83 10.29
N LEU A 306 -24.92 28.65 10.86
CA LEU A 306 -26.28 28.11 10.96
C LEU A 306 -27.15 28.88 11.92
N SER A 307 -26.59 29.44 13.00
CA SER A 307 -27.33 30.22 13.99
C SER A 307 -27.64 31.67 13.59
N GLY A 308 -27.14 32.12 12.41
CA GLY A 308 -27.34 33.48 11.91
C GLY A 308 -26.64 34.56 12.75
N ARG A 309 -25.73 34.18 13.68
CA ARG A 309 -25.01 35.12 14.55
C ARG A 309 -23.69 35.52 13.89
N ALA A 310 -23.50 36.79 13.61
CA ALA A 310 -22.22 37.29 13.11
C ALA A 310 -21.14 37.18 14.21
N PHE A 311 -19.93 36.80 13.83
CA PHE A 311 -18.80 36.66 14.76
C PHE A 311 -18.50 37.95 15.55
N SER A 312 -18.79 39.10 14.94
CA SER A 312 -18.67 40.43 15.55
C SER A 312 -19.57 40.61 16.77
N SER A 313 -20.76 39.98 16.82
CA SER A 313 -21.70 40.10 17.96
C SER A 313 -21.27 39.31 19.20
N ILE A 314 -20.44 38.27 19.02
CA ILE A 314 -19.90 37.46 20.11
C ILE A 314 -18.69 38.15 20.73
N LEU A 315 -17.81 38.72 19.90
CA LEU A 315 -16.67 39.53 20.36
C LEU A 315 -17.13 40.76 21.13
N ALA A 316 -18.14 41.49 20.64
CA ALA A 316 -18.69 42.62 21.32
C ALA A 316 -19.24 42.28 22.73
N LYS A 317 -19.92 41.14 22.85
CA LYS A 317 -20.47 40.68 24.12
C LYS A 317 -19.40 40.19 25.12
N ALA A 318 -18.28 39.60 24.61
CA ALA A 318 -17.15 39.20 25.43
C ALA A 318 -16.38 40.45 25.96
N ASP A 319 -16.28 41.49 25.16
CA ASP A 319 -15.64 42.75 25.55
C ASP A 319 -16.46 43.49 26.61
N GLU A 320 -17.79 43.52 26.46
CA GLU A 320 -18.71 44.10 27.45
C GLU A 320 -18.62 43.38 28.80
N THR A 321 -18.52 42.05 28.79
CA THR A 321 -18.39 41.23 30.02
C THR A 321 -17.03 41.44 30.69
N SER A 322 -15.97 41.65 29.94
CA SER A 322 -14.63 41.94 30.50
C SER A 322 -14.55 43.35 31.11
N GLN A 323 -15.24 44.34 30.53
CA GLN A 323 -15.31 45.69 31.08
C GLN A 323 -16.13 45.74 32.38
N VAL A 324 -17.24 45.01 32.46
CA VAL A 324 -18.05 44.93 33.69
C VAL A 324 -17.24 44.29 34.82
N THR A 325 -16.49 43.20 34.54
CA THR A 325 -15.67 42.54 35.57
C THR A 325 -14.50 43.39 36.05
N THR A 326 -13.94 44.24 35.16
CA THR A 326 -12.87 45.18 35.52
C THR A 326 -13.42 46.34 36.36
N SER A 327 -14.62 46.87 36.03
CA SER A 327 -15.29 47.92 36.77
C SER A 327 -15.71 47.47 38.18
N GLU A 328 -16.22 46.23 38.33
CA GLU A 328 -16.53 45.64 39.66
C GLU A 328 -15.27 45.47 40.52
N LYS A 329 -14.14 45.02 39.91
CA LYS A 329 -12.90 44.89 40.67
C LYS A 329 -12.36 46.25 41.11
N THR A 330 -12.52 47.31 40.31
CA THR A 330 -12.09 48.66 40.65
C THR A 330 -12.95 49.27 41.77
N LEU A 331 -14.26 49.06 41.73
CA LEU A 331 -15.16 49.49 42.79
C LEU A 331 -14.94 48.76 44.12
N LEU A 332 -14.58 47.48 44.09
CA LEU A 332 -14.22 46.71 45.29
C LEU A 332 -12.87 47.17 45.86
N GLN A 333 -11.95 47.59 45.04
CA GLN A 333 -10.66 48.12 45.48
C GLN A 333 -10.74 49.54 46.06
N GLU A 334 -11.66 50.39 45.55
CA GLU A 334 -11.95 51.69 46.14
C GLU A 334 -12.72 51.56 47.45
N SER A 335 -13.63 50.59 47.60
CA SER A 335 -14.35 50.35 48.86
C SER A 335 -13.45 49.82 49.97
N THR A 336 -12.37 49.11 49.68
CA THR A 336 -11.37 48.65 50.66
C THR A 336 -10.39 49.74 51.07
N LEU A 337 -10.06 50.67 50.19
CA LEU A 337 -9.20 51.85 50.49
C LEU A 337 -9.91 52.93 51.35
N GLY A 338 -11.26 52.99 51.26
CA GLY A 338 -12.06 53.95 52.03
C GLY A 338 -12.31 53.56 53.50
N ILE A 339 -11.98 52.35 53.91
CA ILE A 339 -12.15 51.88 55.29
C ILE A 339 -10.91 52.18 56.16
N ASP A 340 -9.72 52.30 55.58
CA ASP A 340 -8.48 52.53 56.31
C ASP A 340 -8.26 54.01 56.73
N ASP A 341 -9.00 54.98 56.14
CA ASP A 341 -8.82 56.41 56.48
C ASP A 341 -9.72 56.90 57.63
N HIS A 342 -10.71 56.10 58.10
CA HIS A 342 -11.57 56.47 59.24
C HIS A 342 -11.06 56.01 60.60
N GLU A 343 -9.98 55.20 60.69
CA GLU A 343 -9.44 54.74 62.00
C GLU A 343 -8.24 55.57 62.47
N LYS A 344 -7.82 56.63 61.74
CA LYS A 344 -6.69 57.51 62.16
C LYS A 344 -7.11 58.88 62.65
N LEU A 345 -8.37 59.12 62.90
CA LEU A 345 -8.84 60.41 63.41
C LEU A 345 -9.53 60.36 64.81
N SER A 346 -9.30 59.27 65.60
CA SER A 346 -9.73 59.25 66.99
C SER A 346 -8.66 58.57 67.89
N SER A 347 -7.53 59.30 68.07
CA SER A 347 -6.65 59.13 69.23
C SER A 347 -5.87 60.43 69.48
#